data_a02a6421c02ecd17f0474777f6189af3
#
_entry.id   a02a6421c02ecd17f0474777f6189af3
#
_cell.length_a   1.000
_cell.length_b   1.000
_cell.length_c   1.000
_cell.angle_alpha   90.00
_cell.angle_beta   90.00
_cell.angle_gamma   90.00
#
_symmetry.space_group_name_H-M   'P 1'
#
loop_
_entity.id
_entity.type
_entity.pdbx_description
1 polymer ?
#
loop_
_entity_poly.entity_id
_entity_poly.type
_entity_poly.pdbx_seq_one_letter_code
_entity_poly.pdbx_strand_id
1 'polypeptide(L)'
;MIQQETNLDVADNSGARRVLCIKVLGGSKRRYASIGDVIVVSVKEAIPRGRVKKGSVMKAIVVRTAKDIRRADGSVIRFDRNAAVLINAQGEPVGTRIFGPVPRELRAKNQMKIISLAPEVL
;
A
#
# COMPACT_ATOMS: atom_id res chain seq x y z
N MET A 1 6.10 3.23 9.85
CA MET A 1 4.81 3.91 9.71
C MET A 1 4.86 4.93 8.59
N ILE A 2 3.74 5.19 7.98
CA ILE A 2 3.64 6.05 6.80
C ILE A 2 3.00 7.38 7.21
N GLN A 3 3.58 8.46 6.80
CA GLN A 3 3.06 9.81 7.03
C GLN A 3 3.10 10.60 5.74
N GLN A 4 2.64 11.85 5.78
CA GLN A 4 2.75 12.75 4.63
C GLN A 4 4.20 12.85 4.18
N GLU A 5 4.39 12.87 2.86
CA GLU A 5 5.70 12.96 2.19
C GLU A 5 6.56 11.70 2.29
N THR A 6 6.01 10.57 2.77
CA THR A 6 6.72 9.30 2.71
C THR A 6 6.68 8.74 1.30
N ASN A 7 7.84 8.34 0.78
CA ASN A 7 7.93 7.63 -0.50
C ASN A 7 7.66 6.15 -0.28
N LEU A 8 6.88 5.55 -1.19
CA LEU A 8 6.59 4.13 -1.14
C LEU A 8 6.83 3.51 -2.52
N ASP A 9 7.28 2.26 -2.52
CA ASP A 9 7.31 1.46 -3.74
C ASP A 9 5.89 0.96 -4.03
N VAL A 10 5.59 0.74 -5.30
CA VAL A 10 4.30 0.16 -5.70
C VAL A 10 4.50 -1.34 -5.92
N ALA A 11 3.69 -2.13 -5.23
CA ALA A 11 3.84 -3.59 -5.21
C ALA A 11 2.91 -4.31 -6.19
N ASP A 12 2.34 -3.59 -7.16
CA ASP A 12 1.43 -4.18 -8.12
C ASP A 12 1.87 -3.94 -9.57
N ASN A 13 1.14 -4.52 -10.52
CA ASN A 13 1.42 -4.38 -11.95
C ASN A 13 0.58 -3.31 -12.62
N SER A 14 0.15 -2.29 -11.89
CA SER A 14 -0.65 -1.17 -12.43
C SER A 14 0.14 -0.28 -13.37
N GLY A 15 1.47 -0.32 -13.29
CA GLY A 15 2.35 0.53 -14.08
C GLY A 15 3.06 1.60 -13.27
N ALA A 16 2.56 1.96 -12.10
CA ALA A 16 3.26 2.86 -11.21
C ALA A 16 4.40 2.13 -10.51
N ARG A 17 5.52 2.83 -10.29
CA ARG A 17 6.69 2.25 -9.61
C ARG A 17 6.93 2.86 -8.25
N ARG A 18 6.70 4.17 -8.13
CA ARG A 18 6.92 4.89 -6.88
C ARG A 18 5.85 5.94 -6.68
N VAL A 19 5.39 6.07 -5.46
CA VAL A 19 4.37 7.05 -5.08
C VAL A 19 4.80 7.81 -3.83
N LEU A 20 4.23 9.00 -3.66
CA LEU A 20 4.45 9.83 -2.49
C LEU A 20 3.13 9.95 -1.73
N CYS A 21 3.16 9.68 -0.43
CA CYS A 21 1.98 9.83 0.42
C CYS A 21 1.67 11.32 0.59
N ILE A 22 0.47 11.73 0.18
CA ILE A 22 0.01 13.11 0.31
C ILE A 22 -0.80 13.28 1.60
N LYS A 23 -1.64 12.29 1.91
CA LYS A 23 -2.55 12.38 3.04
C LYS A 23 -2.85 10.98 3.59
N VAL A 24 -2.99 10.91 4.92
CA VAL A 24 -3.45 9.70 5.61
C VAL A 24 -4.95 9.85 5.88
N LEU A 25 -5.76 8.91 5.39
CA LEU A 25 -7.20 8.91 5.58
C LEU A 25 -7.59 8.19 6.88
N GLY A 26 -8.78 8.43 7.37
CA GLY A 26 -9.33 7.73 8.52
C GLY A 26 -9.54 8.58 9.76
N GLY A 27 -9.56 9.90 9.64
CA GLY A 27 -9.84 10.80 10.77
C GLY A 27 -9.19 12.15 10.59
N SER A 28 -9.79 13.19 11.21
CA SER A 28 -9.38 14.58 10.98
C SER A 28 -7.98 14.94 11.48
N LYS A 29 -7.42 14.15 12.40
CA LYS A 29 -6.08 14.41 12.96
C LYS A 29 -5.14 13.22 12.81
N ARG A 30 -5.48 12.31 11.94
CA ARG A 30 -4.65 11.13 11.75
C ARG A 30 -3.34 11.48 11.05
N ARG A 31 -2.21 11.14 11.68
CA ARG A 31 -0.87 11.47 11.18
C ARG A 31 -0.18 10.30 10.49
N TYR A 32 -0.46 9.08 10.93
CA TYR A 32 0.30 7.91 10.51
C TYR A 32 -0.61 6.82 9.98
N ALA A 33 -0.15 6.14 8.95
CA ALA A 33 -0.79 4.95 8.41
C ALA A 33 0.08 3.73 8.69
N SER A 34 -0.56 2.60 8.91
CA SER A 34 0.08 1.31 9.05
C SER A 34 -0.46 0.37 7.99
N ILE A 35 -0.09 -0.91 8.06
CA ILE A 35 -0.53 -1.93 7.10
C ILE A 35 -2.06 -2.00 7.08
N GLY A 36 -2.62 -2.00 5.88
CA GLY A 36 -4.05 -2.07 5.66
C GLY A 36 -4.77 -0.74 5.66
N ASP A 37 -4.09 0.36 5.98
CA ASP A 37 -4.69 1.68 5.98
C ASP A 37 -4.70 2.27 4.58
N VAL A 38 -5.71 3.09 4.29
CA VAL A 38 -5.86 3.77 3.01
C VAL A 38 -5.19 5.14 3.10
N ILE A 39 -4.39 5.45 2.09
CA ILE A 39 -3.73 6.75 1.97
C ILE A 39 -4.01 7.34 0.59
N VAL A 40 -3.81 8.64 0.45
CA VAL A 40 -3.84 9.32 -0.84
C VAL A 40 -2.40 9.52 -1.29
N VAL A 41 -2.10 9.14 -2.52
CA VAL A 41 -0.75 9.19 -3.06
C VAL A 41 -0.71 9.93 -4.38
N SER A 42 0.46 10.49 -4.69
CA SER A 42 0.78 11.06 -6.00
C SER A 42 1.80 10.14 -6.67
N VAL A 43 1.56 9.76 -7.91
CA VAL A 43 2.45 8.89 -8.67
C VAL A 43 3.67 9.68 -9.13
N LYS A 44 4.85 9.31 -8.67
CA LYS A 44 6.11 10.00 -9.01
C LYS A 44 6.89 9.32 -10.13
N GLU A 45 6.79 8.00 -10.23
CA GLU A 45 7.42 7.23 -11.30
C GLU A 45 6.44 6.19 -11.81
N ALA A 46 6.30 6.09 -13.13
CA ALA A 46 5.43 5.13 -13.79
C ALA A 46 6.02 4.72 -15.13
N ILE A 47 5.67 3.51 -15.60
CA ILE A 47 6.05 3.08 -16.94
C ILE A 47 5.23 3.85 -17.99
N PRO A 48 5.80 4.15 -19.17
CA PRO A 48 5.14 5.02 -20.15
C PRO A 48 3.77 4.54 -20.65
N ARG A 49 3.54 3.23 -20.71
CA ARG A 49 2.29 2.65 -21.23
C ARG A 49 1.47 1.93 -20.17
N GLY A 50 1.66 2.26 -18.91
CA GLY A 50 0.90 1.64 -17.83
C GLY A 50 -0.51 2.20 -17.71
N ARG A 51 -1.32 1.53 -16.91
CA ARG A 51 -2.69 1.96 -16.59
C ARG A 51 -2.70 3.25 -15.78
N VAL A 52 -1.61 3.52 -15.07
CA VAL A 52 -1.47 4.67 -14.19
C VAL A 52 -0.39 5.57 -14.76
N LYS A 53 -0.68 6.86 -14.86
CA LYS A 53 0.25 7.84 -15.41
C LYS A 53 0.96 8.61 -14.30
N LYS A 54 2.19 9.03 -14.57
CA LYS A 54 2.95 9.91 -13.69
C LYS A 54 2.16 11.19 -13.41
N GLY A 55 2.18 11.62 -12.15
CA GLY A 55 1.45 12.81 -11.72
C GLY A 55 0.02 12.58 -11.28
N SER A 56 -0.53 11.38 -11.48
CA SER A 56 -1.88 11.05 -11.05
C SER A 56 -1.97 11.05 -9.54
N VAL A 57 -3.14 11.43 -9.02
CA VAL A 57 -3.45 11.36 -7.59
C VAL A 57 -4.49 10.27 -7.38
N MET A 58 -4.18 9.31 -6.52
CA MET A 58 -5.01 8.12 -6.32
C MET A 58 -4.99 7.71 -4.85
N LYS A 59 -5.88 6.78 -4.51
CA LYS A 59 -5.83 6.11 -3.22
C LYS A 59 -4.98 4.85 -3.31
N ALA A 60 -4.38 4.49 -2.20
CA ALA A 60 -3.57 3.28 -2.10
C ALA A 60 -3.74 2.65 -0.73
N ILE A 61 -3.45 1.36 -0.64
CA ILE A 61 -3.47 0.62 0.62
C ILE A 61 -2.02 0.24 0.95
N VAL A 62 -1.58 0.54 2.16
CA VAL A 62 -0.24 0.19 2.62
C VAL A 62 -0.18 -1.31 2.86
N VAL A 63 0.75 -2.00 2.17
CA VAL A 63 0.89 -3.46 2.28
C VAL A 63 2.18 -3.88 2.96
N ARG A 64 3.21 -3.05 2.95
CA ARG A 64 4.48 -3.34 3.64
C ARG A 64 5.01 -2.08 4.29
N THR A 65 5.59 -2.23 5.47
CA THR A 65 6.24 -1.11 6.18
C THR A 65 7.62 -1.52 6.65
N ALA A 66 8.56 -0.58 6.63
CA ALA A 66 9.88 -0.77 7.21
C ALA A 66 9.84 -0.75 8.74
N LYS A 67 8.80 -0.15 9.33
CA LYS A 67 8.58 -0.16 10.75
C LYS A 67 8.02 -1.52 11.18
N ASP A 68 8.56 -2.10 12.23
CA ASP A 68 8.11 -3.38 12.76
C ASP A 68 6.71 -3.32 13.32
N ILE A 69 5.98 -4.43 13.17
CA ILE A 69 4.61 -4.59 13.67
C ILE A 69 4.62 -5.77 14.63
N ARG A 70 4.12 -5.53 15.84
CA ARG A 70 3.98 -6.58 16.84
C ARG A 70 2.64 -7.28 16.69
N ARG A 71 2.69 -8.60 16.74
CA ARG A 71 1.51 -9.45 16.68
C ARG A 71 1.09 -9.90 18.06
N ALA A 72 -0.17 -10.33 18.19
CA ALA A 72 -0.74 -10.76 19.46
C ALA A 72 0.00 -11.97 20.08
N ASP A 73 0.61 -12.81 19.26
CA ASP A 73 1.37 -13.98 19.71
C ASP A 73 2.81 -13.66 20.16
N GLY A 74 3.20 -12.39 20.15
CA GLY A 74 4.53 -11.95 20.52
C GLY A 74 5.53 -11.89 19.35
N SER A 75 5.17 -12.39 18.18
CA SER A 75 6.04 -12.28 17.01
C SER A 75 6.05 -10.87 16.44
N VAL A 76 7.08 -10.56 15.65
CA VAL A 76 7.25 -9.25 15.03
C VAL A 76 7.51 -9.45 13.55
N ILE A 77 6.83 -8.68 12.71
CA ILE A 77 7.07 -8.68 11.27
C ILE A 77 7.56 -7.31 10.82
N ARG A 78 8.54 -7.31 9.94
CA ARG A 78 9.13 -6.11 9.37
C ARG A 78 9.57 -6.38 7.94
N PHE A 79 9.40 -5.37 7.09
CA PHE A 79 9.87 -5.43 5.70
C PHE A 79 11.00 -4.44 5.48
N ASP A 80 11.76 -4.61 4.41
CA ASP A 80 12.90 -3.74 4.13
C ASP A 80 12.47 -2.35 3.67
N ARG A 81 11.32 -2.26 2.99
CA ARG A 81 10.83 -1.01 2.42
C ARG A 81 9.34 -0.86 2.63
N ASN A 82 8.89 0.38 2.57
CA ASN A 82 7.46 0.69 2.54
C ASN A 82 6.92 0.42 1.13
N ALA A 83 5.76 -0.20 1.04
CA ALA A 83 5.12 -0.48 -0.24
C ALA A 83 3.61 -0.34 -0.13
N ALA A 84 2.99 0.01 -1.24
CA ALA A 84 1.56 0.20 -1.33
C ALA A 84 1.02 -0.42 -2.61
N VAL A 85 -0.29 -0.70 -2.62
CA VAL A 85 -1.03 -1.17 -3.78
C VAL A 85 -2.07 -0.12 -4.13
N LEU A 86 -2.12 0.29 -5.39
CA LEU A 86 -3.08 1.29 -5.83
C LEU A 86 -4.48 0.72 -5.92
N ILE A 87 -5.45 1.51 -5.50
CA ILE A 87 -6.87 1.15 -5.58
C ILE A 87 -7.66 2.23 -6.32
N ASN A 88 -8.79 1.82 -6.88
CA ASN A 88 -9.69 2.74 -7.57
C ASN A 88 -10.69 3.38 -6.58
N ALA A 89 -11.62 4.17 -7.11
CA ALA A 89 -12.61 4.85 -6.28
C ALA A 89 -13.54 3.88 -5.54
N GLN A 90 -13.72 2.67 -6.05
CA GLN A 90 -14.54 1.63 -5.42
C GLN A 90 -13.77 0.83 -4.37
N GLY A 91 -12.49 1.12 -4.15
CA GLY A 91 -11.66 0.40 -3.19
C GLY A 91 -11.07 -0.89 -3.72
N GLU A 92 -11.15 -1.14 -5.02
CA GLU A 92 -10.61 -2.34 -5.64
C GLU A 92 -9.20 -2.11 -6.18
N PRO A 93 -8.32 -3.13 -6.16
CA PRO A 93 -6.99 -2.99 -6.73
C PRO A 93 -7.04 -2.65 -8.21
N VAL A 94 -6.23 -1.68 -8.63
CA VAL A 94 -6.09 -1.31 -10.04
C VAL A 94 -5.35 -2.41 -10.81
N GLY A 95 -4.30 -2.96 -10.20
CA GLY A 95 -3.54 -4.03 -10.79
C GLY A 95 -4.22 -5.38 -10.64
N THR A 96 -3.76 -6.34 -11.42
CA THR A 96 -4.27 -7.71 -11.38
C THR A 96 -3.36 -8.64 -10.61
N ARG A 97 -2.19 -8.17 -10.18
CA ARG A 97 -1.17 -8.99 -9.56
C ARG A 97 -0.36 -8.17 -8.56
N ILE A 98 0.00 -8.79 -7.46
CA ILE A 98 0.83 -8.17 -6.42
C ILE A 98 2.19 -8.87 -6.39
N PHE A 99 3.26 -8.07 -6.27
CA PHE A 99 4.62 -8.57 -6.20
C PHE A 99 5.10 -8.64 -4.76
N GLY A 100 5.71 -9.74 -4.41
CA GLY A 100 6.28 -9.95 -3.08
C GLY A 100 5.24 -10.29 -2.02
N PRO A 101 5.70 -10.52 -0.78
CA PRO A 101 4.81 -10.94 0.31
C PRO A 101 3.98 -9.78 0.85
N VAL A 102 2.83 -10.12 1.42
CA VAL A 102 2.01 -9.20 2.19
C VAL A 102 1.73 -9.81 3.56
N PRO A 103 1.54 -8.99 4.62
CA PRO A 103 1.23 -9.53 5.93
C PRO A 103 -0.25 -9.89 6.06
N ARG A 104 -0.54 -10.85 6.92
CA ARG A 104 -1.92 -11.29 7.16
C ARG A 104 -2.78 -10.26 7.91
N GLU A 105 -2.18 -9.19 8.44
CA GLU A 105 -2.91 -8.09 9.08
C GLU A 105 -3.88 -7.40 8.12
N LEU A 106 -3.69 -7.54 6.80
CA LEU A 106 -4.63 -7.02 5.81
C LEU A 106 -6.02 -7.64 5.94
N ARG A 107 -6.11 -8.88 6.40
CA ARG A 107 -7.40 -9.55 6.62
C ARG A 107 -8.24 -8.84 7.66
N ALA A 108 -7.60 -8.39 8.74
CA ALA A 108 -8.28 -7.66 9.81
C ALA A 108 -8.78 -6.29 9.36
N LYS A 109 -8.21 -5.74 8.29
CA LYS A 109 -8.62 -4.46 7.70
C LYS A 109 -9.56 -4.62 6.50
N ASN A 110 -10.11 -5.82 6.30
CA ASN A 110 -11.05 -6.15 5.22
C ASN A 110 -10.45 -5.98 3.81
N GLN A 111 -9.16 -6.26 3.66
CA GLN A 111 -8.47 -6.14 2.37
C GLN A 111 -8.26 -7.52 1.72
N MET A 112 -9.32 -8.31 1.68
CA MET A 112 -9.27 -9.68 1.16
C MET A 112 -8.91 -9.76 -0.32
N LYS A 113 -9.30 -8.76 -1.11
CA LYS A 113 -8.96 -8.75 -2.54
C LYS A 113 -7.47 -8.64 -2.76
N ILE A 114 -6.78 -7.88 -1.93
CA ILE A 114 -5.31 -7.76 -1.99
C ILE A 114 -4.66 -9.08 -1.58
N ILE A 115 -5.15 -9.70 -0.52
CA ILE A 115 -4.63 -11.00 -0.06
C ILE A 115 -4.76 -12.05 -1.17
N SER A 116 -5.90 -12.07 -1.87
CA SER A 116 -6.14 -13.05 -2.92
C SER A 116 -5.21 -12.89 -4.13
N LEU A 117 -4.69 -11.69 -4.36
CA LEU A 117 -3.77 -11.43 -5.46
C LEU A 117 -2.30 -11.60 -5.08
N ALA A 118 -2.00 -11.72 -3.80
CA ALA A 118 -0.63 -11.80 -3.33
C ALA A 118 -0.06 -13.21 -3.49
N PRO A 119 1.22 -13.34 -3.89
CA PRO A 119 1.84 -14.65 -4.04
C PRO A 119 2.15 -15.32 -2.70
N GLU A 120 2.30 -14.54 -1.65
CA GLU A 120 2.65 -15.05 -0.33
C GLU A 120 2.05 -14.15 0.74
N VAL A 121 1.45 -14.75 1.77
CA VAL A 121 0.88 -14.03 2.91
C VAL A 121 1.63 -14.47 4.18
N LEU A 122 2.31 -13.52 4.79
CA LEU A 122 3.06 -13.74 6.02
C LEU A 122 2.23 -13.29 7.23
#